data_3b9185138fd5f3247ea1de669e091c83
#
_entry.id   3b9185138fd5f3247ea1de669e091c83
#
_cell.length_a   1.000
_cell.length_b   1.000
_cell.length_c   1.000
_cell.angle_alpha   90.00
_cell.angle_beta   90.00
_cell.angle_gamma   90.00
#
_symmetry.space_group_name_H-M   'P 1'
#
loop_
_entity.id
_entity.type
_entity.pdbx_description
1 polymer ?
#
loop_
_entity_poly.entity_id
_entity_poly.type
_entity_poly.pdbx_seq_one_letter_code
_entity_poly.pdbx_strand_id
1 'polypeptide(L)'
;MVQPDSGRPLRVALVSDYPVDEQTTPENGVQSVTKNLAHALAARPDIECHVVAAMSDPTSTYRQVGAVHVHYVRRLSLPRLITLRLSDAPRLISVIRSIKPDVVHGQGQDRHALGALGSGFPTVITPHGVLFIEGRLLQKTRWDAIGAVKRRGVVTMEREVFHRSQDMIIISRYLTQTYGSMLTARTHFIENPIDEEYFGISRAPEPGRMLFVGTLVPRKGVPDLVRAIGRVVSEVAGDEPWLQRLQFRIAGAALDPANELEIRRAIAEYGLQQRVHILGAISHQQLLDEYARAQVLLMGSREETTPQTIAQAMACGLPVIASRVGGIPQMVEDGRTALLFGYGDTLACAAHIRRMLNDDAFRCDIERAVRDQAQRRFSPKSVAEKTVSVYREIIERNGRIENGRS
;
A
#
# COMPACT_ATOMS: atom_id res chain seq x y z
N MET A 1 -26.24 13.45 26.31
CA MET A 1 -26.50 12.02 26.32
C MET A 1 -26.72 11.57 24.89
N VAL A 2 -25.72 11.06 24.19
CA VAL A 2 -25.92 10.29 22.97
C VAL A 2 -25.60 8.85 23.34
N GLN A 3 -26.59 8.12 23.87
CA GLN A 3 -26.56 6.68 23.78
C GLN A 3 -26.51 6.34 22.28
N PRO A 4 -25.75 5.36 21.84
CA PRO A 4 -25.88 4.86 20.47
C PRO A 4 -27.34 4.45 20.31
N ASP A 5 -28.00 5.20 19.42
CA ASP A 5 -29.40 4.94 19.05
C ASP A 5 -29.43 3.51 18.52
N SER A 6 -30.09 2.59 19.28
CA SER A 6 -29.94 1.13 19.11
C SER A 6 -30.57 0.60 17.80
N GLY A 7 -30.76 1.44 16.80
CA GLY A 7 -31.40 1.10 15.54
C GLY A 7 -30.79 1.68 14.26
N ARG A 8 -29.86 2.65 14.31
CA ARG A 8 -29.25 3.21 13.09
C ARG A 8 -27.86 2.66 12.81
N PRO A 9 -27.46 2.59 11.51
CA PRO A 9 -26.09 2.25 11.16
C PRO A 9 -25.06 3.23 11.77
N LEU A 10 -23.89 2.71 12.10
CA LEU A 10 -22.74 3.51 12.55
C LEU A 10 -22.24 4.35 11.38
N ARG A 11 -22.24 5.69 11.51
CA ARG A 11 -21.78 6.59 10.47
C ARG A 11 -20.28 6.82 10.57
N VAL A 12 -19.56 6.38 9.55
CA VAL A 12 -18.09 6.44 9.46
C VAL A 12 -17.68 7.44 8.39
N ALA A 13 -16.76 8.36 8.68
CA ALA A 13 -16.14 9.24 7.70
C ALA A 13 -14.66 8.88 7.47
N LEU A 14 -14.33 8.29 6.32
CA LEU A 14 -12.95 8.09 5.88
C LEU A 14 -12.45 9.38 5.24
N VAL A 15 -11.30 9.89 5.69
CA VAL A 15 -10.70 11.11 5.14
C VAL A 15 -9.42 10.76 4.41
N SER A 16 -9.43 10.83 3.07
CA SER A 16 -8.35 10.32 2.22
C SER A 16 -8.41 10.85 0.80
N ASP A 17 -7.38 10.59 0.00
CA ASP A 17 -7.52 10.60 -1.45
C ASP A 17 -8.42 9.43 -1.90
N TYR A 18 -9.31 9.69 -2.87
CA TYR A 18 -10.23 8.68 -3.42
C TYR A 18 -10.32 8.84 -4.94
N PRO A 19 -10.37 7.75 -5.73
CA PRO A 19 -10.44 7.85 -7.19
C PRO A 19 -11.74 8.52 -7.66
N VAL A 20 -11.65 9.30 -8.73
CA VAL A 20 -12.80 10.03 -9.31
C VAL A 20 -13.75 9.07 -10.01
N ASP A 21 -13.19 8.06 -10.65
CA ASP A 21 -13.89 7.04 -11.41
C ASP A 21 -13.47 5.66 -10.90
N GLU A 22 -14.45 4.81 -10.62
CA GLU A 22 -14.20 3.44 -10.18
C GLU A 22 -13.47 2.59 -11.21
N GLN A 23 -13.63 2.92 -12.50
CA GLN A 23 -12.93 2.24 -13.60
C GLN A 23 -11.47 2.71 -13.73
N THR A 24 -11.11 3.82 -13.09
CA THR A 24 -9.74 4.33 -13.10
C THR A 24 -8.89 3.53 -12.11
N THR A 25 -7.77 3.01 -12.57
CA THR A 25 -6.76 2.39 -11.70
C THR A 25 -6.33 3.39 -10.65
N PRO A 26 -6.33 3.05 -9.35
CA PRO A 26 -5.88 3.95 -8.29
C PRO A 26 -4.46 4.47 -8.59
N GLU A 27 -4.26 5.78 -8.46
CA GLU A 27 -2.98 6.45 -8.74
C GLU A 27 -1.87 6.05 -7.75
N ASN A 28 -2.26 5.59 -6.56
CA ASN A 28 -1.32 5.21 -5.51
C ASN A 28 -1.93 4.19 -4.54
N GLY A 29 -1.07 3.58 -3.70
CA GLY A 29 -1.48 2.55 -2.76
C GLY A 29 -2.50 3.01 -1.71
N VAL A 30 -2.48 4.29 -1.30
CA VAL A 30 -3.43 4.83 -0.30
C VAL A 30 -4.84 4.92 -0.88
N GLN A 31 -4.97 5.36 -2.15
CA GLN A 31 -6.26 5.35 -2.84
C GLN A 31 -6.84 3.94 -2.97
N SER A 32 -6.01 2.95 -3.33
CA SER A 32 -6.42 1.55 -3.42
C SER A 32 -6.92 1.04 -2.07
N VAL A 33 -6.16 1.26 -1.00
CA VAL A 33 -6.54 0.86 0.36
C VAL A 33 -7.85 1.52 0.79
N THR A 34 -7.98 2.83 0.56
CA THR A 34 -9.20 3.57 0.95
C THR A 34 -10.41 3.06 0.17
N LYS A 35 -10.29 2.83 -1.14
CA LYS A 35 -11.35 2.25 -1.96
C LYS A 35 -11.80 0.91 -1.40
N ASN A 36 -10.87 -0.02 -1.21
CA ASN A 36 -11.15 -1.36 -0.74
C ASN A 36 -11.78 -1.36 0.67
N LEU A 37 -11.28 -0.52 1.59
CA LEU A 37 -11.84 -0.38 2.92
C LEU A 37 -13.24 0.24 2.89
N ALA A 38 -13.46 1.29 2.10
CA ALA A 38 -14.76 1.95 1.96
C ALA A 38 -15.85 1.00 1.47
N HIS A 39 -15.55 0.23 0.41
CA HIS A 39 -16.48 -0.77 -0.12
C HIS A 39 -16.75 -1.89 0.90
N ALA A 40 -15.74 -2.39 1.59
CA ALA A 40 -15.90 -3.42 2.60
C ALA A 40 -16.72 -2.95 3.82
N LEU A 41 -16.55 -1.69 4.23
CA LEU A 41 -17.37 -1.08 5.29
C LEU A 41 -18.81 -0.88 4.81
N ALA A 42 -19.00 -0.33 3.61
CA ALA A 42 -20.32 -0.07 3.04
C ALA A 42 -21.13 -1.33 2.71
N ALA A 43 -20.47 -2.48 2.52
CA ALA A 43 -21.12 -3.77 2.36
C ALA A 43 -21.77 -4.31 3.66
N ARG A 44 -21.49 -3.69 4.80
CA ARG A 44 -22.05 -4.07 6.10
C ARG A 44 -23.35 -3.31 6.37
N PRO A 45 -24.44 -3.98 6.77
CA PRO A 45 -25.73 -3.32 7.04
C PRO A 45 -25.71 -2.42 8.28
N ASP A 46 -24.72 -2.60 9.17
CA ASP A 46 -24.55 -1.83 10.40
C ASP A 46 -23.66 -0.60 10.21
N ILE A 47 -23.22 -0.26 8.98
CA ILE A 47 -22.31 0.86 8.66
C ILE A 47 -22.90 1.77 7.57
N GLU A 48 -22.90 3.08 7.80
CA GLU A 48 -23.09 4.12 6.79
C GLU A 48 -21.73 4.75 6.48
N CYS A 49 -21.16 4.44 5.30
CA CYS A 49 -19.79 4.82 4.95
C CYS A 49 -19.73 6.07 4.09
N HIS A 50 -19.05 7.10 4.59
CA HIS A 50 -18.74 8.33 3.88
C HIS A 50 -17.22 8.40 3.62
N VAL A 51 -16.84 8.92 2.45
CA VAL A 51 -15.46 9.28 2.12
C VAL A 51 -15.39 10.77 1.88
N VAL A 52 -14.43 11.46 2.51
CA VAL A 52 -14.16 12.90 2.30
C VAL A 52 -12.79 13.02 1.64
N ALA A 53 -12.79 13.39 0.35
CA ALA A 53 -11.59 13.42 -0.49
C ALA A 53 -11.30 14.82 -1.02
N ALA A 54 -10.01 15.23 -1.03
CA ALA A 54 -9.59 16.52 -1.57
C ALA A 54 -9.13 16.36 -3.03
N MET A 55 -9.74 17.11 -3.97
CA MET A 55 -9.44 17.09 -5.41
C MET A 55 -9.04 18.45 -5.95
N SER A 56 -8.22 18.45 -7.02
CA SER A 56 -7.78 19.70 -7.67
C SER A 56 -8.94 20.39 -8.40
N ASP A 57 -9.79 19.63 -9.07
CA ASP A 57 -10.95 20.17 -9.80
C ASP A 57 -12.12 19.15 -9.79
N PRO A 58 -12.92 19.11 -8.71
CA PRO A 58 -14.06 18.22 -8.65
C PRO A 58 -15.17 18.70 -9.60
N THR A 59 -15.60 17.83 -10.49
CA THR A 59 -16.77 18.06 -11.36
C THR A 59 -18.08 18.02 -10.57
N SER A 60 -18.08 17.39 -9.39
CA SER A 60 -19.18 17.31 -8.45
C SER A 60 -18.64 17.32 -7.02
N THR A 61 -19.36 17.95 -6.10
CA THR A 61 -19.03 17.97 -4.68
C THR A 61 -19.49 16.72 -3.93
N TYR A 62 -20.39 15.93 -4.53
CA TYR A 62 -20.92 14.69 -3.95
C TYR A 62 -21.20 13.67 -5.04
N ARG A 63 -20.90 12.42 -4.75
CA ARG A 63 -21.21 11.26 -5.60
C ARG A 63 -21.50 10.04 -4.72
N GLN A 64 -22.50 9.27 -5.11
CA GLN A 64 -22.72 7.94 -4.52
C GLN A 64 -22.13 6.88 -5.43
N VAL A 65 -21.30 6.00 -4.84
CA VAL A 65 -20.56 4.93 -5.52
C VAL A 65 -20.93 3.61 -4.84
N GLY A 66 -21.87 2.87 -5.45
CA GLY A 66 -22.50 1.75 -4.75
C GLY A 66 -23.18 2.23 -3.46
N ALA A 67 -22.77 1.68 -2.32
CA ALA A 67 -23.25 2.09 -1.00
C ALA A 67 -22.30 3.10 -0.29
N VAL A 68 -21.26 3.59 -0.98
CA VAL A 68 -20.31 4.58 -0.44
C VAL A 68 -20.75 6.00 -0.81
N HIS A 69 -20.81 6.89 0.17
CA HIS A 69 -21.09 8.32 -0.01
C HIS A 69 -19.78 9.10 -0.14
N VAL A 70 -19.43 9.59 -1.32
CA VAL A 70 -18.17 10.30 -1.57
C VAL A 70 -18.39 11.81 -1.65
N HIS A 71 -17.68 12.55 -0.79
CA HIS A 71 -17.71 14.02 -0.74
C HIS A 71 -16.37 14.58 -1.24
N TYR A 72 -16.39 15.35 -2.30
CA TYR A 72 -15.19 15.96 -2.87
C TYR A 72 -15.03 17.40 -2.40
N VAL A 73 -13.86 17.71 -1.89
CA VAL A 73 -13.44 19.03 -1.44
C VAL A 73 -12.46 19.62 -2.45
N ARG A 74 -12.75 20.78 -3.00
CA ARG A 74 -11.85 21.46 -3.94
C ARG A 74 -10.54 21.86 -3.26
N ARG A 75 -9.41 21.40 -3.79
CA ARG A 75 -8.07 21.83 -3.36
C ARG A 75 -7.84 23.29 -3.74
N LEU A 76 -7.13 24.02 -2.89
CA LEU A 76 -6.63 25.35 -3.26
C LEU A 76 -5.45 25.21 -4.22
N SER A 77 -5.51 25.87 -5.36
CA SER A 77 -4.47 25.92 -6.40
C SER A 77 -3.26 26.79 -6.03
N LEU A 78 -3.04 27.10 -4.75
CA LEU A 78 -1.90 27.91 -4.31
C LEU A 78 -0.60 27.08 -4.32
N PRO A 79 0.56 27.72 -4.57
CA PRO A 79 1.84 27.02 -4.54
C PRO A 79 2.04 26.27 -3.23
N ARG A 80 2.37 24.97 -3.32
CA ARG A 80 2.54 24.07 -2.16
C ARG A 80 3.52 24.58 -1.08
N LEU A 81 4.39 25.55 -1.40
CA LEU A 81 5.31 26.20 -0.48
C LEU A 81 4.64 27.12 0.55
N ILE A 82 3.51 27.75 0.18
CA ILE A 82 2.79 28.70 1.04
C ILE A 82 1.70 28.00 1.86
N THR A 83 1.23 26.84 1.43
CA THR A 83 0.03 26.17 1.94
C THR A 83 0.30 24.98 2.86
N LEU A 84 1.55 24.71 3.26
CA LEU A 84 1.94 23.57 4.09
C LEU A 84 1.12 23.37 5.38
N ARG A 85 0.43 24.39 5.86
CA ARG A 85 -0.40 24.34 7.09
C ARG A 85 -1.86 24.76 6.94
N LEU A 86 -2.27 25.38 5.83
CA LEU A 86 -3.53 26.15 5.84
C LEU A 86 -4.57 25.75 4.80
N SER A 87 -4.26 24.92 3.77
CA SER A 87 -5.08 24.99 2.55
C SER A 87 -6.37 24.18 2.57
N ASP A 88 -6.34 22.92 2.99
CA ASP A 88 -7.49 22.02 2.77
C ASP A 88 -8.15 21.56 4.09
N ALA A 89 -7.43 21.55 5.22
CA ALA A 89 -7.94 21.05 6.48
C ALA A 89 -9.25 21.74 6.95
N PRO A 90 -9.41 23.08 6.90
CA PRO A 90 -10.66 23.71 7.32
C PRO A 90 -11.88 23.31 6.48
N ARG A 91 -11.67 23.07 5.17
CA ARG A 91 -12.74 22.63 4.27
C ARG A 91 -13.12 21.18 4.52
N LEU A 92 -12.10 20.31 4.71
CA LEU A 92 -12.32 18.91 5.12
C LEU A 92 -13.10 18.87 6.43
N ILE A 93 -12.71 19.66 7.44
CA ILE A 93 -13.40 19.79 8.74
C ILE A 93 -14.85 20.20 8.55
N SER A 94 -15.13 21.20 7.70
CA SER A 94 -16.49 21.69 7.42
C SER A 94 -17.38 20.58 6.86
N VAL A 95 -16.88 19.81 5.89
CA VAL A 95 -17.62 18.70 5.30
C VAL A 95 -17.81 17.56 6.30
N ILE A 96 -16.78 17.19 7.05
CA ILE A 96 -16.89 16.16 8.09
C ILE A 96 -17.96 16.54 9.12
N ARG A 97 -17.99 17.82 9.56
CA ARG A 97 -18.99 18.31 10.51
C ARG A 97 -20.41 18.29 9.96
N SER A 98 -20.60 18.52 8.65
CA SER A 98 -21.92 18.42 8.02
C SER A 98 -22.44 16.98 7.94
N ILE A 99 -21.55 15.99 7.82
CA ILE A 99 -21.88 14.56 7.84
C ILE A 99 -22.31 14.11 9.24
N LYS A 100 -21.77 14.71 10.30
CA LYS A 100 -21.99 14.30 11.71
C LYS A 100 -21.67 12.82 11.94
N PRO A 101 -20.45 12.38 11.65
CA PRO A 101 -20.08 10.98 11.81
C PRO A 101 -19.95 10.59 13.31
N ASP A 102 -20.10 9.31 13.60
CA ASP A 102 -19.83 8.76 14.94
C ASP A 102 -18.33 8.57 15.14
N VAL A 103 -17.58 8.31 14.05
CA VAL A 103 -16.12 8.17 14.04
C VAL A 103 -15.52 8.68 12.74
N VAL A 104 -14.34 9.28 12.82
CA VAL A 104 -13.57 9.76 11.69
C VAL A 104 -12.28 8.94 11.57
N HIS A 105 -11.99 8.43 10.39
CA HIS A 105 -10.79 7.66 10.11
C HIS A 105 -9.94 8.37 9.05
N GLY A 106 -8.82 8.99 9.47
CA GLY A 106 -7.87 9.63 8.57
C GLY A 106 -6.88 8.63 8.00
N GLN A 107 -6.75 8.58 6.66
CA GLN A 107 -5.78 7.74 5.96
C GLN A 107 -4.55 8.56 5.58
N GLY A 108 -3.37 8.13 6.04
CA GLY A 108 -2.13 8.85 5.90
C GLY A 108 -1.78 9.72 7.12
N GLN A 109 -0.66 10.44 7.02
CA GLN A 109 -0.15 11.34 8.06
C GLN A 109 0.06 12.77 7.52
N ASP A 110 -0.83 13.19 6.64
CA ASP A 110 -0.81 14.48 5.95
C ASP A 110 -2.03 15.36 6.32
N ARG A 111 -2.42 16.25 5.39
CA ARG A 111 -3.58 17.14 5.53
C ARG A 111 -4.90 16.41 5.82
N HIS A 112 -5.07 15.18 5.33
CA HIS A 112 -6.28 14.39 5.58
C HIS A 112 -6.37 14.01 7.06
N ALA A 113 -5.24 13.55 7.63
CA ALA A 113 -5.14 13.29 9.07
C ALA A 113 -5.38 14.55 9.91
N LEU A 114 -4.81 15.71 9.52
CA LEU A 114 -5.05 16.98 10.22
C LEU A 114 -6.52 17.41 10.12
N GLY A 115 -7.17 17.20 8.97
CA GLY A 115 -8.61 17.44 8.80
C GLY A 115 -9.44 16.52 9.70
N ALA A 116 -9.12 15.24 9.77
CA ALA A 116 -9.76 14.27 10.65
C ALA A 116 -9.62 14.69 12.12
N LEU A 117 -8.39 14.94 12.59
CA LEU A 117 -8.08 15.35 13.98
C LEU A 117 -8.68 16.70 14.39
N GLY A 118 -8.89 17.60 13.41
CA GLY A 118 -9.53 18.92 13.64
C GLY A 118 -11.06 18.89 13.63
N SER A 119 -11.68 17.78 13.28
CA SER A 119 -13.12 17.66 13.11
C SER A 119 -13.91 17.79 14.41
N GLY A 120 -13.33 17.35 15.54
CA GLY A 120 -13.95 17.32 16.87
C GLY A 120 -14.70 16.03 17.17
N PHE A 121 -14.67 15.03 16.28
CA PHE A 121 -15.26 13.70 16.47
C PHE A 121 -14.23 12.68 16.96
N PRO A 122 -14.66 11.54 17.55
CA PRO A 122 -13.79 10.41 17.82
C PRO A 122 -12.99 10.05 16.57
N THR A 123 -11.66 9.98 16.67
CA THR A 123 -10.79 9.90 15.47
C THR A 123 -9.73 8.81 15.62
N VAL A 124 -9.52 8.06 14.55
CA VAL A 124 -8.37 7.16 14.37
C VAL A 124 -7.59 7.51 13.11
N ILE A 125 -6.26 7.34 13.14
CA ILE A 125 -5.38 7.64 12.00
C ILE A 125 -4.65 6.36 11.60
N THR A 126 -4.58 6.11 10.27
CA THR A 126 -3.75 5.04 9.70
C THR A 126 -2.59 5.63 8.90
N PRO A 127 -1.35 5.63 9.42
CA PRO A 127 -0.16 5.99 8.64
C PRO A 127 0.19 4.87 7.65
N HIS A 128 0.43 5.23 6.38
CA HIS A 128 0.72 4.27 5.30
C HIS A 128 2.19 4.14 4.93
N GLY A 129 3.06 4.96 5.47
CA GLY A 129 4.49 4.96 5.14
C GLY A 129 5.31 5.64 6.23
N VAL A 130 6.60 5.77 5.97
CA VAL A 130 7.54 6.49 6.83
C VAL A 130 8.05 7.69 6.06
N LEU A 131 7.30 8.81 6.12
CA LEU A 131 7.54 9.97 5.25
C LEU A 131 8.95 10.58 5.42
N PHE A 132 9.52 10.56 6.62
CA PHE A 132 10.86 11.06 6.83
C PHE A 132 11.95 10.17 6.20
N ILE A 133 11.74 8.86 6.08
CA ILE A 133 12.62 7.93 5.36
C ILE A 133 12.44 8.12 3.86
N GLU A 134 11.19 8.08 3.39
CA GLU A 134 10.88 8.25 1.96
C GLU A 134 11.40 9.58 1.43
N GLY A 135 11.25 10.65 2.21
CA GLY A 135 11.79 11.97 1.86
C GLY A 135 13.31 12.02 1.74
N ARG A 136 14.04 11.21 2.52
CA ARG A 136 15.50 11.07 2.40
C ARG A 136 15.91 10.30 1.15
N LEU A 137 15.18 9.25 0.81
CA LEU A 137 15.44 8.42 -0.38
C LEU A 137 15.16 9.15 -1.70
N LEU A 138 14.28 10.16 -1.69
CA LEU A 138 13.96 10.99 -2.84
C LEU A 138 14.93 12.17 -3.04
N GLN A 139 15.94 12.33 -2.20
CA GLN A 139 16.90 13.43 -2.30
C GLN A 139 17.82 13.26 -3.51
N LYS A 140 17.62 14.09 -4.55
CA LYS A 140 18.42 14.06 -5.79
C LYS A 140 19.79 14.73 -5.66
N THR A 141 19.92 15.78 -4.84
CA THR A 141 21.19 16.48 -4.63
C THR A 141 21.30 17.08 -3.22
N ARG A 142 22.55 17.27 -2.75
CA ARG A 142 22.87 17.88 -1.44
C ARG A 142 22.46 19.36 -1.35
N TRP A 143 22.25 20.02 -2.48
CA TRP A 143 21.98 21.46 -2.62
C TRP A 143 20.52 21.80 -2.94
N ASP A 144 19.60 20.86 -2.88
CA ASP A 144 18.18 21.12 -3.11
C ASP A 144 17.54 21.81 -1.89
N ALA A 145 17.70 23.13 -1.82
CA ALA A 145 17.14 23.95 -0.74
C ALA A 145 15.60 23.90 -0.70
N ILE A 146 14.93 23.88 -1.85
CA ILE A 146 13.47 23.80 -1.96
C ILE A 146 13.00 22.43 -1.48
N GLY A 147 13.66 21.37 -1.87
CA GLY A 147 13.41 20.02 -1.38
C GLY A 147 13.64 19.89 0.12
N ALA A 148 14.65 20.55 0.68
CA ALA A 148 14.92 20.58 2.12
C ALA A 148 13.77 21.26 2.91
N VAL A 149 13.25 22.38 2.43
CA VAL A 149 12.11 23.07 3.04
C VAL A 149 10.84 22.19 2.97
N LYS A 150 10.57 21.58 1.82
CA LYS A 150 9.43 20.65 1.66
C LYS A 150 9.53 19.47 2.62
N ARG A 151 10.71 18.83 2.71
CA ARG A 151 10.94 17.70 3.65
C ARG A 151 10.71 18.13 5.10
N ARG A 152 11.24 19.30 5.51
CA ARG A 152 11.04 19.82 6.85
C ARG A 152 9.56 20.06 7.17
N GLY A 153 8.79 20.57 6.20
CA GLY A 153 7.35 20.76 6.32
C GLY A 153 6.61 19.43 6.49
N VAL A 154 6.94 18.42 5.69
CA VAL A 154 6.34 17.08 5.76
C VAL A 154 6.64 16.43 7.12
N VAL A 155 7.88 16.44 7.59
CA VAL A 155 8.28 15.89 8.89
C VAL A 155 7.60 16.62 10.06
N THR A 156 7.44 17.94 9.96
CA THR A 156 6.74 18.71 11.00
C THR A 156 5.26 18.34 11.05
N MET A 157 4.61 18.20 9.89
CA MET A 157 3.21 17.79 9.80
C MET A 157 3.01 16.36 10.32
N GLU A 158 3.88 15.44 9.95
CA GLU A 158 3.89 14.07 10.45
C GLU A 158 3.98 14.03 11.98
N ARG A 159 4.93 14.78 12.57
CA ARG A 159 5.06 14.90 14.04
C ARG A 159 3.82 15.47 14.71
N GLU A 160 3.20 16.49 14.10
CA GLU A 160 1.96 17.07 14.62
C GLU A 160 0.83 16.06 14.61
N VAL A 161 0.65 15.29 13.53
CA VAL A 161 -0.34 14.23 13.44
C VAL A 161 -0.12 13.18 14.53
N PHE A 162 1.12 12.70 14.71
CA PHE A 162 1.42 11.70 15.74
C PHE A 162 1.18 12.23 17.16
N HIS A 163 1.59 13.46 17.44
CA HIS A 163 1.40 14.08 18.77
C HIS A 163 -0.09 14.29 19.12
N ARG A 164 -0.92 14.60 18.12
CA ARG A 164 -2.36 14.86 18.33
C ARG A 164 -3.22 13.60 18.31
N SER A 165 -2.70 12.50 17.76
CA SER A 165 -3.46 11.25 17.65
C SER A 165 -3.56 10.54 18.99
N GLN A 166 -4.77 10.16 19.39
CA GLN A 166 -5.03 9.31 20.56
C GLN A 166 -5.05 7.82 20.18
N ASP A 167 -5.52 7.51 18.98
CA ASP A 167 -5.63 6.15 18.44
C ASP A 167 -5.06 6.08 17.03
N MET A 168 -4.30 5.02 16.76
CA MET A 168 -3.75 4.75 15.43
C MET A 168 -3.94 3.29 15.05
N ILE A 169 -4.33 3.05 13.79
CA ILE A 169 -4.25 1.74 13.17
C ILE A 169 -2.89 1.62 12.51
N ILE A 170 -2.09 0.68 12.98
CA ILE A 170 -0.73 0.42 12.49
C ILE A 170 -0.76 -0.75 11.53
N ILE A 171 -0.39 -0.51 10.28
CA ILE A 171 -0.41 -1.51 9.20
C ILE A 171 0.79 -2.47 9.22
N SER A 172 1.85 -2.12 9.96
CA SER A 172 3.06 -2.92 10.12
C SER A 172 3.73 -2.60 11.46
N ARG A 173 4.20 -3.62 12.17
CA ARG A 173 5.03 -3.44 13.36
C ARG A 173 6.35 -2.71 13.06
N TYR A 174 6.79 -2.74 11.80
CA TYR A 174 7.92 -1.94 11.34
C TYR A 174 7.71 -0.44 11.59
N LEU A 175 6.48 0.08 11.40
CA LEU A 175 6.14 1.46 11.74
C LEU A 175 6.37 1.75 13.24
N THR A 176 5.93 0.85 14.12
CA THR A 176 6.12 1.00 15.57
C THR A 176 7.61 1.04 15.93
N GLN A 177 8.42 0.18 15.33
CA GLN A 177 9.86 0.16 15.54
C GLN A 177 10.55 1.43 15.01
N THR A 178 10.13 1.90 13.84
CA THR A 178 10.73 3.06 13.16
C THR A 178 10.38 4.38 13.82
N TYR A 179 9.13 4.55 14.24
CA TYR A 179 8.68 5.78 14.91
C TYR A 179 9.05 5.81 16.41
N GLY A 180 9.21 4.64 17.04
CA GLY A 180 9.65 4.54 18.43
C GLY A 180 8.86 5.44 19.39
N SER A 181 9.56 6.30 20.12
CA SER A 181 8.96 7.24 21.11
C SER A 181 8.07 8.33 20.51
N MET A 182 8.08 8.53 19.19
CA MET A 182 7.15 9.48 18.53
C MET A 182 5.72 8.92 18.50
N LEU A 183 5.56 7.61 18.61
CA LEU A 183 4.27 6.93 18.61
C LEU A 183 3.71 6.84 20.03
N THR A 184 3.04 7.88 20.50
CA THR A 184 2.43 7.96 21.85
C THR A 184 0.98 7.53 21.84
N ALA A 185 0.34 7.42 20.69
CA ALA A 185 -1.03 6.98 20.52
C ALA A 185 -1.23 5.51 20.92
N ARG A 186 -2.44 5.14 21.30
CA ARG A 186 -2.85 3.74 21.38
C ARG A 186 -2.84 3.13 19.99
N THR A 187 -2.18 1.98 19.85
CA THR A 187 -1.99 1.34 18.54
C THR A 187 -2.85 0.08 18.42
N HIS A 188 -3.51 -0.05 17.26
CA HIS A 188 -4.27 -1.22 16.84
C HIS A 188 -3.60 -1.79 15.59
N PHE A 189 -3.20 -3.05 15.60
CA PHE A 189 -2.56 -3.67 14.45
C PHE A 189 -3.61 -4.23 13.49
N ILE A 190 -3.78 -3.59 12.34
CA ILE A 190 -4.69 -4.02 11.26
C ILE A 190 -4.01 -3.74 9.94
N GLU A 191 -3.89 -4.77 9.11
CA GLU A 191 -3.25 -4.70 7.81
C GLU A 191 -4.18 -4.05 6.76
N ASN A 192 -3.59 -3.60 5.65
CA ASN A 192 -4.36 -3.00 4.56
C ASN A 192 -5.20 -4.06 3.82
N PRO A 193 -6.45 -3.76 3.44
CA PRO A 193 -7.26 -4.65 2.61
C PRO A 193 -6.74 -4.69 1.17
N ILE A 194 -6.80 -5.87 0.56
CA ILE A 194 -6.51 -6.10 -0.85
C ILE A 194 -7.82 -6.30 -1.59
N ASP A 195 -7.89 -5.79 -2.81
CA ASP A 195 -9.06 -5.94 -3.68
C ASP A 195 -9.49 -7.40 -3.80
N GLU A 196 -10.79 -7.65 -3.68
CA GLU A 196 -11.39 -8.99 -3.72
C GLU A 196 -11.07 -9.73 -5.02
N GLU A 197 -10.87 -9.01 -6.13
CA GLU A 197 -10.55 -9.58 -7.43
C GLU A 197 -9.26 -10.42 -7.40
N TYR A 198 -8.25 -10.03 -6.58
CA TYR A 198 -7.02 -10.83 -6.45
C TYR A 198 -7.25 -12.20 -5.80
N PHE A 199 -8.20 -12.31 -4.88
CA PHE A 199 -8.57 -13.60 -4.28
C PHE A 199 -9.32 -14.51 -5.26
N GLY A 200 -10.00 -13.90 -6.25
CA GLY A 200 -10.75 -14.59 -7.30
C GLY A 200 -9.89 -15.05 -8.50
N ILE A 201 -8.61 -14.67 -8.57
CA ILE A 201 -7.75 -15.04 -9.70
C ILE A 201 -7.60 -16.55 -9.80
N SER A 202 -8.01 -17.11 -10.96
CA SER A 202 -7.69 -18.48 -11.34
C SER A 202 -6.29 -18.50 -11.95
N ARG A 203 -5.33 -19.06 -11.23
CA ARG A 203 -3.94 -19.12 -11.68
C ARG A 203 -3.73 -20.16 -12.78
N ALA A 204 -2.99 -19.74 -13.81
CA ALA A 204 -2.51 -20.59 -14.90
C ALA A 204 -1.01 -20.26 -15.15
N PRO A 205 -0.11 -20.62 -14.23
CA PRO A 205 1.28 -20.19 -14.28
C PRO A 205 2.00 -20.74 -15.51
N GLU A 206 2.68 -19.85 -16.23
CA GLU A 206 3.54 -20.22 -17.35
C GLU A 206 4.94 -20.56 -16.83
N PRO A 207 5.50 -21.71 -17.19
CA PRO A 207 6.83 -22.10 -16.73
C PRO A 207 7.89 -21.04 -17.09
N GLY A 208 8.71 -20.65 -16.10
CA GLY A 208 9.76 -19.66 -16.26
C GLY A 208 9.30 -18.20 -16.24
N ARG A 209 7.99 -17.91 -16.09
CA ARG A 209 7.47 -16.53 -16.09
C ARG A 209 7.58 -15.89 -14.72
N MET A 210 8.40 -14.86 -14.61
CA MET A 210 8.59 -14.05 -13.40
C MET A 210 7.96 -12.67 -13.58
N LEU A 211 7.46 -12.07 -12.50
CA LEU A 211 6.78 -10.78 -12.52
C LEU A 211 7.42 -9.82 -11.51
N PHE A 212 7.56 -8.56 -11.90
CA PHE A 212 7.74 -7.41 -11.01
C PHE A 212 6.60 -6.44 -11.23
N VAL A 213 6.05 -5.88 -10.15
CA VAL A 213 5.01 -4.85 -10.20
C VAL A 213 5.41 -3.66 -9.33
N GLY A 214 5.45 -2.47 -9.94
CA GLY A 214 5.74 -1.22 -9.22
C GLY A 214 6.39 -0.17 -10.09
N THR A 215 6.40 1.08 -9.62
CA THR A 215 7.08 2.19 -10.32
C THR A 215 8.58 1.92 -10.44
N LEU A 216 9.15 2.23 -11.61
CA LEU A 216 10.57 2.04 -11.87
C LEU A 216 11.37 3.24 -11.31
N VAL A 217 11.72 3.12 -10.04
CA VAL A 217 12.56 4.08 -9.30
C VAL A 217 13.68 3.33 -8.57
N PRO A 218 14.83 3.97 -8.26
CA PRO A 218 16.00 3.31 -7.66
C PRO A 218 15.67 2.50 -6.40
N ARG A 219 14.74 2.98 -5.58
CA ARG A 219 14.30 2.32 -4.34
C ARG A 219 13.75 0.91 -4.57
N LYS A 220 13.22 0.61 -5.76
CA LYS A 220 12.60 -0.69 -6.09
C LYS A 220 13.60 -1.77 -6.51
N GLY A 221 14.87 -1.43 -6.75
CA GLY A 221 15.96 -2.38 -6.98
C GLY A 221 15.83 -3.27 -8.21
N VAL A 222 15.10 -2.82 -9.24
CA VAL A 222 14.88 -3.61 -10.47
C VAL A 222 16.18 -3.96 -11.19
N PRO A 223 17.21 -3.08 -11.27
CA PRO A 223 18.49 -3.44 -11.87
C PRO A 223 19.15 -4.67 -11.21
N ASP A 224 19.05 -4.79 -9.87
CA ASP A 224 19.62 -5.93 -9.15
C ASP A 224 18.85 -7.23 -9.41
N LEU A 225 17.53 -7.17 -9.60
CA LEU A 225 16.74 -8.31 -10.04
C LEU A 225 17.15 -8.78 -11.44
N VAL A 226 17.39 -7.85 -12.38
CA VAL A 226 17.90 -8.18 -13.73
C VAL A 226 19.28 -8.84 -13.66
N ARG A 227 20.20 -8.31 -12.82
CA ARG A 227 21.51 -8.91 -12.58
C ARG A 227 21.41 -10.32 -11.99
N ALA A 228 20.49 -10.55 -11.04
CA ALA A 228 20.24 -11.87 -10.48
C ALA A 228 19.75 -12.85 -11.55
N ILE A 229 18.86 -12.44 -12.43
CA ILE A 229 18.38 -13.25 -13.56
C ILE A 229 19.53 -13.52 -14.54
N GLY A 230 20.38 -12.52 -14.82
CA GLY A 230 21.57 -12.70 -15.63
C GLY A 230 22.50 -13.79 -15.09
N ARG A 231 22.70 -13.83 -13.78
CA ARG A 231 23.44 -14.91 -13.11
C ARG A 231 22.77 -16.27 -13.30
N VAL A 232 21.45 -16.36 -13.15
CA VAL A 232 20.72 -17.60 -13.40
C VAL A 232 20.98 -18.12 -14.82
N VAL A 233 20.91 -17.24 -15.80
CA VAL A 233 21.10 -17.61 -17.22
C VAL A 233 22.55 -18.01 -17.52
N SER A 234 23.54 -17.35 -16.90
CA SER A 234 24.97 -17.62 -17.15
C SER A 234 25.54 -18.81 -16.37
N GLU A 235 24.97 -19.12 -15.18
CA GLU A 235 25.51 -20.15 -14.28
C GLU A 235 24.82 -21.52 -14.42
N VAL A 236 23.62 -21.58 -15.03
CA VAL A 236 22.91 -22.85 -15.22
C VAL A 236 23.46 -23.53 -16.48
N ALA A 237 24.18 -24.63 -16.24
CA ALA A 237 24.67 -25.49 -17.33
C ALA A 237 23.61 -26.53 -17.70
N GLY A 238 23.32 -26.66 -19.00
CA GLY A 238 22.43 -27.69 -19.53
C GLY A 238 21.10 -27.15 -20.13
N ASP A 239 20.35 -28.07 -20.74
CA ASP A 239 19.07 -27.79 -21.41
C ASP A 239 17.88 -27.87 -20.43
N GLU A 240 17.93 -27.07 -19.37
CA GLU A 240 16.81 -26.98 -18.42
C GLU A 240 15.56 -26.39 -19.11
N PRO A 241 14.43 -27.13 -19.19
CA PRO A 241 13.26 -26.67 -19.94
C PRO A 241 12.67 -25.34 -19.49
N TRP A 242 12.77 -25.04 -18.17
CA TRP A 242 12.30 -23.77 -17.60
C TRP A 242 13.20 -22.60 -18.02
N LEU A 243 14.51 -22.83 -18.19
CA LEU A 243 15.47 -21.81 -18.58
C LEU A 243 15.22 -21.33 -20.01
N GLN A 244 14.84 -22.23 -20.91
CA GLN A 244 14.47 -21.85 -22.30
C GLN A 244 13.22 -20.95 -22.35
N ARG A 245 12.30 -21.11 -21.38
CA ARG A 245 11.04 -20.38 -21.25
C ARG A 245 11.13 -19.17 -20.31
N LEU A 246 12.31 -18.93 -19.71
CA LEU A 246 12.51 -17.90 -18.70
C LEU A 246 12.17 -16.51 -19.28
N GLN A 247 11.22 -15.85 -18.65
CA GLN A 247 10.79 -14.48 -18.96
C GLN A 247 10.61 -13.66 -17.69
N PHE A 248 11.11 -12.45 -17.70
CA PHE A 248 10.89 -11.49 -16.64
C PHE A 248 10.06 -10.32 -17.14
N ARG A 249 8.87 -10.17 -16.57
CA ARG A 249 7.88 -9.17 -16.93
C ARG A 249 7.90 -8.04 -15.89
N ILE A 250 8.15 -6.81 -16.34
CA ILE A 250 8.29 -5.64 -15.48
C ILE A 250 7.14 -4.70 -15.76
N ALA A 251 6.13 -4.70 -14.87
CA ALA A 251 4.93 -3.86 -14.95
C ALA A 251 5.06 -2.64 -14.05
N GLY A 252 5.00 -1.45 -14.62
CA GLY A 252 5.02 -0.18 -13.92
C GLY A 252 5.62 0.97 -14.71
N ALA A 253 5.19 2.20 -14.37
CA ALA A 253 5.67 3.41 -15.02
C ALA A 253 7.14 3.71 -14.68
N ALA A 254 7.92 4.11 -15.66
CA ALA A 254 9.28 4.62 -15.47
C ALA A 254 9.22 6.10 -15.06
N LEU A 255 9.31 6.37 -13.76
CA LEU A 255 9.29 7.73 -13.23
C LEU A 255 10.69 8.36 -13.10
N ASP A 256 11.74 7.55 -13.26
CA ASP A 256 13.13 7.98 -13.22
C ASP A 256 13.87 7.47 -14.46
N PRO A 257 14.16 8.36 -15.44
CA PRO A 257 14.84 7.97 -16.69
C PRO A 257 16.25 7.38 -16.44
N ALA A 258 16.96 7.83 -15.41
CA ALA A 258 18.29 7.30 -15.08
C ALA A 258 18.19 5.85 -14.57
N ASN A 259 17.16 5.55 -13.76
CA ASN A 259 16.90 4.18 -13.30
C ASN A 259 16.47 3.27 -14.46
N GLU A 260 15.64 3.76 -15.38
CA GLU A 260 15.28 2.99 -16.58
C GLU A 260 16.50 2.67 -17.43
N LEU A 261 17.40 3.65 -17.62
CA LEU A 261 18.65 3.44 -18.37
C LEU A 261 19.54 2.38 -17.68
N GLU A 262 19.59 2.37 -16.35
CA GLU A 262 20.34 1.35 -15.60
C GLU A 262 19.73 -0.04 -15.78
N ILE A 263 18.39 -0.18 -15.76
CA ILE A 263 17.72 -1.44 -16.07
C ILE A 263 18.08 -1.93 -17.47
N ARG A 264 18.01 -1.06 -18.48
CA ARG A 264 18.35 -1.40 -19.88
C ARG A 264 19.84 -1.78 -20.03
N ARG A 265 20.73 -1.13 -19.30
CA ARG A 265 22.17 -1.50 -19.26
C ARG A 265 22.37 -2.89 -18.68
N ALA A 266 21.72 -3.21 -17.56
CA ALA A 266 21.80 -4.55 -16.98
C ALA A 266 21.23 -5.63 -17.94
N ILE A 267 20.13 -5.34 -18.65
CA ILE A 267 19.58 -6.23 -19.68
C ILE A 267 20.62 -6.50 -20.79
N ALA A 268 21.31 -5.45 -21.26
CA ALA A 268 22.31 -5.57 -22.33
C ALA A 268 23.57 -6.30 -21.85
N GLU A 269 24.04 -6.02 -20.64
CA GLU A 269 25.22 -6.63 -20.02
C GLU A 269 25.12 -8.15 -19.95
N TYR A 270 23.93 -8.69 -19.66
CA TYR A 270 23.69 -10.12 -19.54
C TYR A 270 22.99 -10.74 -20.78
N GLY A 271 22.84 -10.02 -21.88
CA GLY A 271 22.23 -10.54 -23.10
C GLY A 271 20.75 -10.95 -22.94
N LEU A 272 19.99 -10.26 -22.09
CA LEU A 272 18.62 -10.63 -21.69
C LEU A 272 17.52 -9.99 -22.51
N GLN A 273 17.81 -9.39 -23.68
CA GLN A 273 16.85 -8.62 -24.48
C GLN A 273 15.60 -9.41 -24.89
N GLN A 274 15.76 -10.73 -25.08
CA GLN A 274 14.65 -11.63 -25.45
C GLN A 274 13.90 -12.20 -24.23
N ARG A 275 14.41 -11.97 -23.01
CA ARG A 275 13.89 -12.55 -21.78
C ARG A 275 13.28 -11.53 -20.81
N VAL A 276 13.69 -10.26 -20.90
CA VAL A 276 13.22 -9.19 -20.01
C VAL A 276 12.34 -8.20 -20.77
N HIS A 277 11.09 -8.05 -20.33
CA HIS A 277 10.07 -7.25 -21.00
C HIS A 277 9.61 -6.12 -20.08
N ILE A 278 9.94 -4.86 -20.39
CA ILE A 278 9.44 -3.68 -19.71
C ILE A 278 8.09 -3.32 -20.32
N LEU A 279 7.01 -3.55 -19.57
CA LEU A 279 5.63 -3.37 -20.03
C LEU A 279 5.15 -1.92 -19.93
N GLY A 280 5.83 -1.09 -19.11
CA GLY A 280 5.32 0.23 -18.75
C GLY A 280 4.10 0.14 -17.82
N ALA A 281 3.32 1.22 -17.77
CA ALA A 281 2.03 1.22 -17.08
C ALA A 281 1.03 0.36 -17.87
N ILE A 282 0.41 -0.60 -17.19
CA ILE A 282 -0.60 -1.50 -17.77
C ILE A 282 -1.95 -1.29 -17.09
N SER A 283 -3.03 -1.69 -17.75
CA SER A 283 -4.37 -1.61 -17.18
C SER A 283 -4.54 -2.59 -16.01
N HIS A 284 -5.57 -2.37 -15.18
CA HIS A 284 -5.88 -3.27 -14.06
C HIS A 284 -6.13 -4.72 -14.53
N GLN A 285 -6.90 -4.89 -15.62
CA GLN A 285 -7.15 -6.24 -16.18
C GLN A 285 -5.86 -6.92 -16.66
N GLN A 286 -4.99 -6.19 -17.36
CA GLN A 286 -3.67 -6.73 -17.76
C GLN A 286 -2.82 -7.09 -16.52
N LEU A 287 -2.93 -6.33 -15.44
CA LEU A 287 -2.22 -6.63 -14.21
C LEU A 287 -2.73 -7.93 -13.57
N LEU A 288 -4.05 -8.15 -13.51
CA LEU A 288 -4.63 -9.41 -13.04
C LEU A 288 -4.16 -10.61 -13.89
N ASP A 289 -4.09 -10.44 -15.23
CA ASP A 289 -3.57 -11.46 -16.16
C ASP A 289 -2.09 -11.76 -15.90
N GLU A 290 -1.26 -10.74 -15.62
CA GLU A 290 0.15 -10.95 -15.26
C GLU A 290 0.28 -11.74 -13.94
N TYR A 291 -0.53 -11.42 -12.92
CA TYR A 291 -0.56 -12.19 -11.68
C TYR A 291 -1.02 -13.64 -11.89
N ALA A 292 -2.02 -13.86 -12.77
CA ALA A 292 -2.52 -15.20 -13.08
C ALA A 292 -1.46 -16.09 -13.74
N ARG A 293 -0.64 -15.52 -14.63
CA ARG A 293 0.31 -16.25 -15.50
C ARG A 293 1.72 -16.35 -14.91
N ALA A 294 2.08 -15.51 -13.93
CA ALA A 294 3.42 -15.56 -13.32
C ALA A 294 3.62 -16.80 -12.46
N GLN A 295 4.81 -17.39 -12.44
CA GLN A 295 5.23 -18.42 -11.50
C GLN A 295 5.71 -17.85 -10.17
N VAL A 296 6.31 -16.65 -10.18
CA VAL A 296 6.85 -15.99 -9.00
C VAL A 296 6.88 -14.48 -9.16
N LEU A 297 6.57 -13.75 -8.08
CA LEU A 297 6.79 -12.31 -7.97
C LEU A 297 8.20 -12.04 -7.44
N LEU A 298 8.94 -11.14 -8.08
CA LEU A 298 10.25 -10.67 -7.62
C LEU A 298 10.15 -9.25 -7.07
N MET A 299 10.74 -8.99 -5.91
CA MET A 299 10.81 -7.67 -5.30
C MET A 299 12.19 -7.39 -4.70
N GLY A 300 12.96 -6.47 -5.30
CA GLY A 300 14.31 -6.10 -4.89
C GLY A 300 14.40 -4.80 -4.10
N SER A 301 13.33 -4.36 -3.47
CA SER A 301 13.23 -3.03 -2.86
C SER A 301 14.26 -2.80 -1.76
N ARG A 302 14.76 -1.55 -1.65
CA ARG A 302 15.63 -1.08 -0.57
C ARG A 302 14.86 -0.76 0.71
N GLU A 303 13.59 -0.35 0.56
CA GLU A 303 12.73 0.07 1.67
C GLU A 303 11.26 -0.17 1.32
N GLU A 304 10.51 -0.80 2.21
CA GLU A 304 9.07 -1.02 2.09
C GLU A 304 8.42 -1.04 3.48
N THR A 305 7.25 -0.45 3.61
CA THR A 305 6.44 -0.57 4.83
C THR A 305 5.55 -1.80 4.76
N THR A 306 4.60 -1.82 3.82
CA THR A 306 3.70 -2.94 3.53
C THR A 306 3.37 -2.92 2.03
N PRO A 307 4.23 -3.50 1.18
CA PRO A 307 4.03 -3.45 -0.25
C PRO A 307 2.74 -4.19 -0.65
N GLN A 308 1.80 -3.45 -1.23
CA GLN A 308 0.53 -3.98 -1.74
C GLN A 308 0.76 -5.13 -2.72
N THR A 309 1.80 -5.05 -3.55
CA THR A 309 2.13 -6.06 -4.56
C THR A 309 2.43 -7.43 -3.94
N ILE A 310 3.06 -7.49 -2.75
CA ILE A 310 3.25 -8.76 -2.02
C ILE A 310 1.89 -9.28 -1.53
N ALA A 311 1.06 -8.42 -0.93
CA ALA A 311 -0.25 -8.84 -0.44
C ALA A 311 -1.18 -9.28 -1.58
N GLN A 312 -1.13 -8.62 -2.75
CA GLN A 312 -1.82 -9.03 -3.99
C GLN A 312 -1.33 -10.40 -4.49
N ALA A 313 -0.01 -10.60 -4.53
CA ALA A 313 0.58 -11.89 -4.89
C ALA A 313 0.11 -12.99 -3.94
N MET A 314 0.14 -12.75 -2.63
CA MET A 314 -0.34 -13.70 -1.64
C MET A 314 -1.83 -14.00 -1.80
N ALA A 315 -2.67 -12.99 -2.08
CA ALA A 315 -4.11 -13.14 -2.27
C ALA A 315 -4.44 -14.09 -3.43
N CYS A 316 -3.73 -13.99 -4.55
CA CYS A 316 -3.91 -14.92 -5.67
C CYS A 316 -3.10 -16.23 -5.55
N GLY A 317 -2.31 -16.41 -4.50
CA GLY A 317 -1.47 -17.61 -4.32
C GLY A 317 -0.19 -17.59 -5.16
N LEU A 318 0.33 -16.41 -5.53
CA LEU A 318 1.59 -16.27 -6.26
C LEU A 318 2.77 -16.27 -5.28
N PRO A 319 3.72 -17.21 -5.38
CA PRO A 319 4.94 -17.20 -4.60
C PRO A 319 5.74 -15.90 -4.75
N VAL A 320 6.47 -15.51 -3.71
CA VAL A 320 7.24 -14.26 -3.67
C VAL A 320 8.71 -14.56 -3.36
N ILE A 321 9.60 -13.90 -4.09
CA ILE A 321 11.02 -13.75 -3.74
C ILE A 321 11.25 -12.25 -3.49
N ALA A 322 11.65 -11.88 -2.27
CA ALA A 322 11.74 -10.46 -1.91
C ALA A 322 13.00 -10.14 -1.08
N SER A 323 13.43 -8.89 -1.15
CA SER A 323 14.45 -8.37 -0.24
C SER A 323 13.94 -8.32 1.21
N ARG A 324 14.80 -8.67 2.17
CA ARG A 324 14.52 -8.67 3.62
C ARG A 324 14.65 -7.26 4.19
N VAL A 325 13.70 -6.37 3.85
CA VAL A 325 13.73 -4.96 4.26
C VAL A 325 12.41 -4.50 4.85
N GLY A 326 12.45 -3.52 5.72
CA GLY A 326 11.28 -2.84 6.27
C GLY A 326 10.26 -3.81 6.87
N GLY A 327 9.01 -3.70 6.45
CA GLY A 327 7.91 -4.54 6.91
C GLY A 327 7.75 -5.87 6.16
N ILE A 328 8.52 -6.13 5.09
CA ILE A 328 8.39 -7.37 4.30
C ILE A 328 8.52 -8.64 5.18
N PRO A 329 9.53 -8.75 6.09
CA PRO A 329 9.66 -9.94 6.94
C PRO A 329 8.50 -10.19 7.91
N GLN A 330 7.60 -9.21 8.07
CA GLN A 330 6.39 -9.36 8.89
C GLN A 330 5.16 -9.79 8.05
N MET A 331 5.23 -9.58 6.74
CA MET A 331 4.18 -10.00 5.82
C MET A 331 4.27 -11.47 5.46
N VAL A 332 5.50 -12.01 5.38
CA VAL A 332 5.79 -13.36 4.87
C VAL A 332 6.69 -14.14 5.83
N GLU A 333 6.61 -15.45 5.76
CA GLU A 333 7.47 -16.39 6.50
C GLU A 333 8.52 -16.98 5.53
N ASP A 334 9.79 -16.67 5.78
CA ASP A 334 10.90 -17.12 4.94
C ASP A 334 10.98 -18.66 4.87
N GLY A 335 11.09 -19.19 3.67
CA GLY A 335 11.10 -20.63 3.40
C GLY A 335 9.72 -21.31 3.42
N ARG A 336 8.65 -20.62 3.83
CA ARG A 336 7.28 -21.19 3.94
C ARG A 336 6.25 -20.48 3.06
N THR A 337 6.25 -19.12 3.06
CA THR A 337 5.33 -18.31 2.25
C THR A 337 6.06 -17.39 1.28
N ALA A 338 7.36 -17.28 1.39
CA ALA A 338 8.24 -16.55 0.47
C ALA A 338 9.67 -17.03 0.62
N LEU A 339 10.57 -16.57 -0.26
CA LEU A 339 12.01 -16.63 -0.07
C LEU A 339 12.56 -15.21 0.08
N LEU A 340 13.35 -14.98 1.13
CA LEU A 340 13.88 -13.66 1.46
C LEU A 340 15.40 -13.60 1.30
N PHE A 341 15.90 -12.56 0.62
CA PHE A 341 17.33 -12.31 0.42
C PHE A 341 17.76 -10.94 0.95
N GLY A 342 19.04 -10.73 1.23
CA GLY A 342 19.59 -9.42 1.62
C GLY A 342 19.47 -8.39 0.50
N TYR A 343 19.15 -7.14 0.82
CA TYR A 343 19.10 -6.08 -0.20
C TYR A 343 20.42 -6.03 -0.99
N GLY A 344 20.31 -6.03 -2.33
CA GLY A 344 21.47 -6.06 -3.25
C GLY A 344 22.19 -7.41 -3.37
N ASP A 345 21.78 -8.43 -2.63
CA ASP A 345 22.35 -9.77 -2.73
C ASP A 345 21.79 -10.52 -3.95
N THR A 346 22.38 -10.22 -5.11
CA THR A 346 21.99 -10.83 -6.38
C THR A 346 22.30 -12.33 -6.45
N LEU A 347 23.27 -12.83 -5.66
CA LEU A 347 23.61 -14.24 -5.57
C LEU A 347 22.52 -15.05 -4.86
N ALA A 348 22.10 -14.61 -3.68
CA ALA A 348 21.02 -15.26 -2.95
C ALA A 348 19.70 -15.16 -3.74
N CYS A 349 19.43 -14.02 -4.37
CA CYS A 349 18.27 -13.86 -5.24
C CYS A 349 18.28 -14.87 -6.40
N ALA A 350 19.41 -15.04 -7.09
CA ALA A 350 19.58 -16.02 -8.17
C ALA A 350 19.35 -17.47 -7.68
N ALA A 351 19.90 -17.82 -6.51
CA ALA A 351 19.68 -19.14 -5.92
C ALA A 351 18.20 -19.39 -5.59
N HIS A 352 17.49 -18.37 -5.07
CA HIS A 352 16.06 -18.46 -4.79
C HIS A 352 15.23 -18.58 -6.08
N ILE A 353 15.58 -17.84 -7.14
CA ILE A 353 14.94 -17.95 -8.46
C ILE A 353 15.08 -19.38 -8.97
N ARG A 354 16.30 -19.95 -8.99
CA ARG A 354 16.54 -21.34 -9.42
C ARG A 354 15.70 -22.34 -8.64
N ARG A 355 15.68 -22.22 -7.32
CA ARG A 355 14.88 -23.11 -6.47
C ARG A 355 13.39 -23.01 -6.79
N MET A 356 12.86 -21.80 -6.91
CA MET A 356 11.43 -21.55 -7.17
C MET A 356 10.99 -22.05 -8.55
N LEU A 357 11.86 -21.98 -9.56
CA LEU A 357 11.54 -22.41 -10.93
C LEU A 357 11.75 -23.90 -11.16
N ASN A 358 12.65 -24.55 -10.39
CA ASN A 358 13.03 -25.94 -10.61
C ASN A 358 12.36 -26.93 -9.63
N ASP A 359 11.89 -26.46 -8.47
CA ASP A 359 11.28 -27.32 -7.44
C ASP A 359 9.77 -27.09 -7.39
N ASP A 360 9.03 -27.85 -8.23
CA ASP A 360 7.57 -27.75 -8.33
C ASP A 360 6.86 -28.08 -7.02
N ALA A 361 7.36 -29.08 -6.28
CA ALA A 361 6.76 -29.50 -5.01
C ALA A 361 6.87 -28.36 -3.97
N PHE A 362 8.05 -27.79 -3.84
CA PHE A 362 8.29 -26.65 -2.95
C PHE A 362 7.46 -25.43 -3.34
N ARG A 363 7.37 -25.13 -4.63
CA ARG A 363 6.54 -24.02 -5.12
C ARG A 363 5.05 -24.22 -4.80
N CYS A 364 4.51 -25.42 -5.04
CA CYS A 364 3.10 -25.74 -4.73
C CYS A 364 2.80 -25.64 -3.23
N ASP A 365 3.77 -26.00 -2.37
CA ASP A 365 3.60 -25.85 -0.92
C ASP A 365 3.51 -24.38 -0.50
N ILE A 366 4.36 -23.51 -1.09
CA ILE A 366 4.28 -22.06 -0.88
C ILE A 366 2.95 -21.53 -1.41
N GLU A 367 2.51 -21.87 -2.61
CA GLU A 367 1.25 -21.40 -3.22
C GLU A 367 0.03 -21.65 -2.32
N ARG A 368 -0.04 -22.83 -1.70
CA ARG A 368 -1.10 -23.16 -0.74
C ARG A 368 -1.00 -22.34 0.54
N ALA A 369 0.19 -22.26 1.13
CA ALA A 369 0.43 -21.56 2.39
C ALA A 369 0.14 -20.05 2.29
N VAL A 370 0.50 -19.39 1.17
CA VAL A 370 0.30 -17.94 1.00
C VAL A 370 -1.16 -17.56 0.85
N ARG A 371 -1.97 -18.36 0.13
CA ARG A 371 -3.39 -18.08 -0.10
C ARG A 371 -4.19 -18.11 1.20
N ASP A 372 -3.98 -19.13 2.02
CA ASP A 372 -4.63 -19.27 3.33
C ASP A 372 -4.26 -18.12 4.27
N GLN A 373 -2.99 -17.73 4.27
CA GLN A 373 -2.52 -16.61 5.09
C GLN A 373 -3.14 -15.28 4.62
N ALA A 374 -3.19 -15.03 3.31
CA ALA A 374 -3.73 -13.81 2.74
C ALA A 374 -5.22 -13.63 3.05
N GLN A 375 -6.02 -14.70 2.95
CA GLN A 375 -7.45 -14.66 3.23
C GLN A 375 -7.76 -14.18 4.65
N ARG A 376 -6.98 -14.63 5.64
CA ARG A 376 -7.16 -14.23 7.04
C ARG A 376 -6.66 -12.83 7.33
N ARG A 377 -5.65 -12.35 6.59
CA ARG A 377 -4.95 -11.08 6.90
C ARG A 377 -5.48 -9.91 6.08
N PHE A 378 -5.64 -10.10 4.77
CA PHE A 378 -5.81 -9.02 3.80
C PHE A 378 -7.18 -9.00 3.13
N SER A 379 -8.09 -9.97 3.39
CA SER A 379 -9.42 -9.91 2.78
C SER A 379 -10.17 -8.67 3.26
N PRO A 380 -10.87 -7.94 2.36
CA PRO A 380 -11.58 -6.71 2.71
C PRO A 380 -12.55 -6.91 3.87
N LYS A 381 -13.26 -8.05 3.88
CA LYS A 381 -14.19 -8.43 4.96
C LYS A 381 -13.48 -8.53 6.32
N SER A 382 -12.38 -9.29 6.42
CA SER A 382 -11.63 -9.47 7.67
C SER A 382 -11.06 -8.15 8.18
N VAL A 383 -10.53 -7.30 7.27
CA VAL A 383 -10.00 -5.99 7.63
C VAL A 383 -11.11 -5.05 8.11
N ALA A 384 -12.26 -5.01 7.44
CA ALA A 384 -13.41 -4.20 7.84
C ALA A 384 -13.94 -4.62 9.23
N GLU A 385 -14.06 -5.93 9.50
CA GLU A 385 -14.49 -6.44 10.81
C GLU A 385 -13.58 -5.95 11.95
N LYS A 386 -12.26 -6.10 11.78
CA LYS A 386 -11.27 -5.62 12.76
C LYS A 386 -11.34 -4.10 12.93
N THR A 387 -11.49 -3.36 11.82
CA THR A 387 -11.57 -1.89 11.82
C THR A 387 -12.82 -1.39 12.55
N VAL A 388 -13.98 -2.01 12.32
CA VAL A 388 -15.25 -1.68 13.02
C VAL A 388 -15.14 -1.96 14.52
N SER A 389 -14.44 -3.03 14.93
CA SER A 389 -14.19 -3.30 16.34
C SER A 389 -13.43 -2.14 17.01
N VAL A 390 -12.39 -1.61 16.33
CA VAL A 390 -11.63 -0.44 16.81
C VAL A 390 -12.51 0.81 16.87
N TYR A 391 -13.36 1.05 15.87
CA TYR A 391 -14.28 2.20 15.89
C TYR A 391 -15.22 2.16 17.11
N ARG A 392 -15.81 1.00 17.38
CA ARG A 392 -16.70 0.84 18.56
C ARG A 392 -15.96 1.08 19.88
N GLU A 393 -14.74 0.53 20.02
CA GLU A 393 -13.91 0.76 21.21
C GLU A 393 -13.63 2.26 21.43
N ILE A 394 -13.29 2.99 20.36
CA ILE A 394 -13.01 4.43 20.41
C ILE A 394 -14.26 5.21 20.83
N ILE A 395 -15.42 4.91 20.25
CA ILE A 395 -16.69 5.59 20.54
C ILE A 395 -17.11 5.35 21.99
N GLU A 396 -17.08 4.10 22.46
CA GLU A 396 -17.43 3.75 23.84
C GLU A 396 -16.54 4.48 24.87
N ARG A 397 -15.24 4.56 24.58
CA ARG A 397 -14.30 5.25 25.46
C ARG A 397 -14.57 6.76 25.52
N ASN A 398 -14.84 7.41 24.38
CA ASN A 398 -15.14 8.85 24.36
C ASN A 398 -16.46 9.16 25.05
N GLY A 399 -17.49 8.33 24.92
CA GLY A 399 -18.76 8.47 25.64
C GLY A 399 -18.62 8.34 27.16
N ARG A 400 -17.72 7.48 27.65
CA ARG A 400 -17.42 7.38 29.09
C ARG A 400 -16.70 8.61 29.64
N ILE A 401 -15.82 9.23 28.85
CA ILE A 401 -15.08 10.44 29.26
C ILE A 401 -16.05 11.63 29.36
N GLU A 402 -17.00 11.77 28.45
CA GLU A 402 -18.02 12.83 28.48
C GLU A 402 -18.96 12.65 29.67
N ASN A 403 -19.39 11.42 29.95
CA ASN A 403 -20.27 11.11 31.11
C ASN A 403 -19.57 11.23 32.48
N GLY A 404 -18.24 11.10 32.54
CA GLY A 404 -17.45 11.22 33.78
C GLY A 404 -16.99 12.66 34.09
N ARG A 405 -17.25 13.62 33.17
CA ARG A 405 -16.97 15.06 33.36
C ARG A 405 -18.22 15.88 33.67
N SER A 406 -19.39 15.28 33.71
CA SER A 406 -20.65 15.83 34.18
C SER A 406 -20.91 15.45 35.66
#